data_50aed8d5d5639f0d6af79de0a8e7f24e
#
_entry.id   50aed8d5d5639f0d6af79de0a8e7f24e
#
_cell.length_a   1.000
_cell.length_b   1.000
_cell.length_c   1.000
_cell.angle_alpha   90.00
_cell.angle_beta   90.00
_cell.angle_gamma   90.00
#
_symmetry.space_group_name_H-M   'P 1'
#
loop_
_entity.id
_entity.type
_entity.pdbx_description
1 polymer ?
#
loop_
_entity_poly.entity_id
_entity_poly.type
_entity_poly.pdbx_seq_one_letter_code
_entity_poly.pdbx_strand_id
1 'polypeptide(L)'
;MEILCLGDSLTFGSAGHSYISYLSPGIRALNRGRNGDTAAGAKRRLSRYLRRKRYASVPVAVVWIGTNDLLIPHLATLSFWWKLVMKPRSAFKRCKREDAAFAQEYEALLDLLERSGKKAVLVGLPLIQVEGFPKERLTARNAVIQKLAAERNLSYVDALSIQENALRSPEQPCSWGRIWLVRLFDAAVMALFPQSKDRLAQRRNLSLTVDGVHLTSRAARLIAAEIEQKALLLLREGGKQR
;
A
#
# COMPACT_ATOMS: atom_id res chain seq x y z
N MET A 1 -3.02 7.17 -21.32
CA MET A 1 -1.76 6.60 -20.84
C MET A 1 -2.04 5.53 -19.81
N GLU A 2 -1.41 4.33 -19.88
CA GLU A 2 -1.71 3.24 -18.93
C GLU A 2 -0.58 3.00 -17.94
N ILE A 3 -0.94 2.74 -16.67
CA ILE A 3 -0.05 2.31 -15.60
C ILE A 3 -0.61 1.07 -14.89
N LEU A 4 0.26 0.16 -14.45
CA LEU A 4 -0.11 -1.02 -13.67
C LEU A 4 0.04 -0.72 -12.17
N CYS A 5 -1.05 -0.68 -11.42
CA CYS A 5 -1.04 -0.41 -9.98
C CYS A 5 -1.12 -1.72 -9.19
N LEU A 6 0.02 -2.24 -8.75
CA LEU A 6 0.14 -3.46 -7.96
C LEU A 6 0.21 -3.11 -6.47
N GLY A 7 -0.65 -3.72 -5.66
CA GLY A 7 -0.65 -3.43 -4.23
C GLY A 7 -1.65 -4.26 -3.41
N ASP A 8 -1.89 -3.80 -2.21
CA ASP A 8 -2.84 -4.39 -1.26
C ASP A 8 -4.17 -3.63 -1.18
N SER A 9 -4.77 -3.51 0.00
CA SER A 9 -6.03 -2.79 0.23
C SER A 9 -5.92 -1.28 -0.01
N LEU A 10 -4.74 -0.69 0.15
CA LEU A 10 -4.49 0.73 -0.10
C LEU A 10 -4.62 1.07 -1.60
N THR A 11 -4.20 0.15 -2.45
CA THR A 11 -4.38 0.22 -3.90
C THR A 11 -5.80 -0.19 -4.32
N PHE A 12 -6.36 -1.23 -3.70
CA PHE A 12 -7.71 -1.73 -4.03
C PHE A 12 -8.80 -0.73 -3.69
N GLY A 13 -8.77 -0.13 -2.50
CA GLY A 13 -9.64 0.96 -2.09
C GLY A 13 -10.98 0.56 -1.47
N SER A 14 -11.15 -0.66 -0.93
CA SER A 14 -12.41 -1.06 -0.27
C SER A 14 -12.58 -0.48 1.12
N ALA A 15 -11.55 -0.56 1.97
CA ALA A 15 -11.60 -0.13 3.37
C ALA A 15 -11.20 1.34 3.59
N GLY A 16 -10.72 2.01 2.56
CA GLY A 16 -10.34 3.41 2.53
C GLY A 16 -10.41 3.93 1.10
N HIS A 17 -9.93 5.14 0.86
CA HIS A 17 -9.82 5.69 -0.48
C HIS A 17 -8.57 5.13 -1.19
N SER A 18 -8.72 4.73 -2.45
CA SER A 18 -7.56 4.43 -3.29
C SER A 18 -7.01 5.71 -3.90
N TYR A 19 -5.69 5.86 -3.93
CA TYR A 19 -5.03 6.93 -4.68
C TYR A 19 -5.40 6.93 -6.16
N ILE A 20 -5.74 5.78 -6.73
CA ILE A 20 -6.12 5.61 -8.14
C ILE A 20 -7.31 6.50 -8.51
N SER A 21 -8.25 6.69 -7.59
CA SER A 21 -9.45 7.51 -7.81
C SER A 21 -9.15 9.02 -7.93
N TYR A 22 -7.92 9.42 -7.63
CA TYR A 22 -7.47 10.82 -7.63
C TYR A 22 -6.37 11.11 -8.66
N LEU A 23 -6.01 10.13 -9.47
CA LEU A 23 -5.14 10.35 -10.62
C LEU A 23 -5.89 11.11 -11.71
N SER A 24 -5.16 11.91 -12.48
CA SER A 24 -5.74 12.69 -13.60
C SER A 24 -6.44 11.80 -14.62
N PRO A 25 -7.52 12.28 -15.27
CA PRO A 25 -8.30 11.49 -16.24
C PRO A 25 -7.48 10.94 -17.42
N GLY A 26 -6.34 11.59 -17.74
CA GLY A 26 -5.41 11.13 -18.77
C GLY A 26 -4.62 9.85 -18.42
N ILE A 27 -4.67 9.41 -17.14
CA ILE A 27 -4.00 8.21 -16.67
C ILE A 27 -5.01 7.08 -16.46
N ARG A 28 -4.91 6.05 -17.27
CA ARG A 28 -5.67 4.82 -17.09
C ARG A 28 -4.92 3.87 -16.18
N ALA A 29 -5.33 3.81 -14.91
CA ALA A 29 -4.72 2.91 -13.93
C ALA A 29 -5.36 1.51 -13.97
N LEU A 30 -4.56 0.50 -14.22
CA LEU A 30 -4.98 -0.89 -14.08
C LEU A 30 -4.85 -1.31 -12.62
N ASN A 31 -5.93 -1.14 -11.85
CA ASN A 31 -5.97 -1.50 -10.44
C ASN A 31 -5.79 -3.01 -10.25
N ARG A 32 -4.68 -3.40 -9.63
CA ARG A 32 -4.33 -4.76 -9.23
C ARG A 32 -4.02 -4.83 -7.73
N GLY A 33 -4.69 -3.99 -6.95
CA GLY A 33 -4.76 -4.12 -5.50
C GLY A 33 -5.52 -5.37 -5.07
N ARG A 34 -5.18 -5.93 -3.91
CA ARG A 34 -5.87 -7.06 -3.29
C ARG A 34 -5.84 -6.96 -1.78
N ASN A 35 -7.00 -6.92 -1.15
CA ASN A 35 -7.12 -6.80 0.31
C ASN A 35 -6.27 -7.82 1.07
N GLY A 36 -5.50 -7.32 2.04
CA GLY A 36 -4.65 -8.14 2.89
C GLY A 36 -3.53 -8.86 2.13
N ASP A 37 -3.08 -8.34 1.00
CA ASP A 37 -1.96 -8.94 0.27
C ASP A 37 -0.61 -8.54 0.85
N THR A 38 0.40 -9.38 0.61
CA THR A 38 1.78 -9.24 1.10
C THR A 38 2.74 -9.15 -0.09
N ALA A 39 4.01 -8.82 0.16
CA ALA A 39 5.04 -8.82 -0.87
C ALA A 39 5.10 -10.16 -1.62
N ALA A 40 5.04 -11.28 -0.91
CA ALA A 40 5.00 -12.62 -1.49
C ALA A 40 3.75 -12.87 -2.34
N GLY A 41 2.60 -12.35 -1.93
CA GLY A 41 1.35 -12.44 -2.68
C GLY A 41 1.38 -11.59 -3.95
N ALA A 42 1.87 -10.36 -3.85
CA ALA A 42 2.02 -9.44 -4.96
C ALA A 42 2.98 -9.99 -6.02
N LYS A 43 4.14 -10.52 -5.62
CA LYS A 43 5.10 -11.18 -6.53
C LYS A 43 4.44 -12.30 -7.33
N ARG A 44 3.73 -13.23 -6.65
CA ARG A 44 3.02 -14.33 -7.34
C ARG A 44 1.96 -13.85 -8.32
N ARG A 45 1.25 -12.75 -7.99
CA ARG A 45 0.24 -12.18 -8.89
C ARG A 45 0.90 -11.48 -10.07
N LEU A 46 1.96 -10.72 -9.84
CA LEU A 46 2.72 -10.04 -10.88
C LEU A 46 3.21 -11.05 -11.92
N SER A 47 3.86 -12.15 -11.49
CA SER A 47 4.32 -13.22 -12.38
C SER A 47 3.21 -13.75 -13.30
N ARG A 48 1.97 -13.87 -12.79
CA ARG A 48 0.81 -14.29 -13.60
C ARG A 48 0.30 -13.18 -14.53
N TYR A 49 0.33 -11.92 -14.09
CA TYR A 49 -0.10 -10.79 -14.92
C TYR A 49 0.84 -10.56 -16.11
N LEU A 50 2.14 -10.65 -15.90
CA LEU A 50 3.13 -10.43 -16.94
C LEU A 50 3.04 -11.45 -18.10
N ARG A 51 2.45 -12.62 -17.88
CA ARG A 51 2.15 -13.60 -18.94
C ARG A 51 0.98 -13.17 -19.85
N ARG A 52 0.22 -12.15 -19.47
CA ARG A 52 -0.94 -11.68 -20.25
C ARG A 52 -0.55 -10.44 -21.03
N LYS A 53 -0.72 -10.45 -22.37
CA LYS A 53 -0.39 -9.34 -23.26
C LYS A 53 -0.86 -7.98 -22.76
N ARG A 54 -2.09 -7.90 -22.21
CA ARG A 54 -2.66 -6.67 -21.63
C ARG A 54 -1.79 -6.00 -20.58
N TYR A 55 -1.09 -6.77 -19.73
CA TYR A 55 -0.24 -6.21 -18.67
C TYR A 55 1.22 -6.13 -19.09
N ALA A 56 1.64 -7.03 -19.98
CA ALA A 56 3.01 -7.01 -20.51
C ALA A 56 3.30 -5.71 -21.26
N SER A 57 2.33 -5.18 -22.01
CA SER A 57 2.47 -3.94 -22.80
C SER A 57 2.49 -2.65 -21.98
N VAL A 58 2.08 -2.66 -20.71
CA VAL A 58 2.05 -1.46 -19.87
C VAL A 58 3.46 -1.08 -19.43
N PRO A 59 3.97 0.13 -19.75
CA PRO A 59 5.40 0.46 -19.55
C PRO A 59 5.77 0.78 -18.10
N VAL A 60 4.82 1.29 -17.31
CA VAL A 60 5.07 1.74 -15.93
C VAL A 60 4.24 0.98 -14.93
N ALA A 61 4.86 0.53 -13.85
CA ALA A 61 4.21 -0.08 -12.70
C ALA A 61 4.34 0.81 -11.45
N VAL A 62 3.26 0.95 -10.70
CA VAL A 62 3.26 1.50 -9.34
C VAL A 62 3.17 0.34 -8.37
N VAL A 63 4.10 0.23 -7.44
CA VAL A 63 4.16 -0.87 -6.45
C VAL A 63 3.97 -0.29 -5.06
N TRP A 64 2.83 -0.60 -4.43
CA TRP A 64 2.55 -0.23 -3.05
C TRP A 64 2.16 -1.46 -2.25
N ILE A 65 3.13 -2.11 -1.63
CA ILE A 65 2.97 -3.40 -0.96
C ILE A 65 3.93 -3.52 0.23
N GLY A 66 3.55 -4.29 1.23
CA GLY A 66 4.37 -4.58 2.41
C GLY A 66 3.69 -4.22 3.73
N THR A 67 2.65 -3.38 3.71
CA THR A 67 1.90 -3.00 4.92
C THR A 67 1.41 -4.22 5.68
N ASN A 68 0.84 -5.20 4.99
CA ASN A 68 0.32 -6.41 5.62
C ASN A 68 1.39 -7.37 6.13
N ASP A 69 2.62 -7.27 5.66
CA ASP A 69 3.76 -8.03 6.18
C ASP A 69 4.11 -7.64 7.63
N LEU A 70 3.80 -6.38 8.01
CA LEU A 70 3.92 -5.87 9.38
C LEU A 70 2.59 -5.91 10.14
N LEU A 71 1.51 -5.46 9.52
CA LEU A 71 0.22 -5.27 10.18
C LEU A 71 -0.44 -6.58 10.61
N ILE A 72 -0.51 -7.59 9.73
CA ILE A 72 -1.16 -8.87 10.06
C ILE A 72 -0.49 -9.57 11.25
N PRO A 73 0.87 -9.68 11.31
CA PRO A 73 1.54 -10.18 12.50
C PRO A 73 1.30 -9.35 13.76
N HIS A 74 1.26 -8.01 13.63
CA HIS A 74 0.98 -7.12 14.77
C HIS A 74 -0.44 -7.33 15.30
N LEU A 75 -1.44 -7.37 14.44
CA LEU A 75 -2.83 -7.60 14.85
C LEU A 75 -2.98 -8.92 15.64
N ALA A 76 -2.20 -9.94 15.31
CA ALA A 76 -2.19 -11.20 16.06
C ALA A 76 -1.71 -11.06 17.51
N THR A 77 -1.11 -9.94 17.91
CA THR A 77 -0.65 -9.67 19.28
C THR A 77 -1.66 -8.88 20.12
N LEU A 78 -2.67 -8.25 19.49
CA LEU A 78 -3.57 -7.30 20.17
C LEU A 78 -4.57 -7.97 21.10
N SER A 79 -5.06 -9.16 20.76
CA SER A 79 -5.99 -9.93 21.61
C SER A 79 -6.04 -11.39 21.22
N PHE A 80 -6.65 -12.22 22.08
CA PHE A 80 -6.87 -13.65 21.80
C PHE A 80 -7.64 -13.87 20.49
N TRP A 81 -8.70 -13.11 20.24
CA TRP A 81 -9.52 -13.23 19.03
C TRP A 81 -8.75 -12.84 17.76
N TRP A 82 -7.99 -11.75 17.82
CA TRP A 82 -7.11 -11.37 16.72
C TRP A 82 -6.03 -12.43 16.47
N LYS A 83 -5.45 -12.99 17.53
CA LYS A 83 -4.45 -14.08 17.40
C LYS A 83 -5.03 -15.28 16.66
N LEU A 84 -6.25 -15.71 17.02
CA LEU A 84 -6.92 -16.86 16.41
C LEU A 84 -7.13 -16.66 14.89
N VAL A 85 -7.47 -15.46 14.46
CA VAL A 85 -7.75 -15.13 13.05
C VAL A 85 -6.47 -14.79 12.29
N MET A 86 -5.58 -13.98 12.88
CA MET A 86 -4.44 -13.40 12.16
C MET A 86 -3.19 -14.29 12.14
N LYS A 87 -3.00 -15.18 13.11
CA LYS A 87 -1.86 -16.11 13.09
C LYS A 87 -1.92 -17.08 11.90
N PRO A 88 -3.03 -17.79 11.64
CA PRO A 88 -3.18 -18.61 10.44
C PRO A 88 -3.11 -17.77 9.15
N ARG A 89 -3.71 -16.57 9.16
CA ARG A 89 -3.68 -15.65 8.04
C ARG A 89 -2.25 -15.19 7.70
N SER A 90 -1.43 -14.90 8.71
CA SER A 90 -0.02 -14.52 8.53
C SER A 90 0.78 -15.63 7.85
N ALA A 91 0.59 -16.89 8.26
CA ALA A 91 1.23 -18.04 7.64
C ALA A 91 0.73 -18.26 6.20
N PHE A 92 -0.59 -18.27 5.99
CA PHE A 92 -1.20 -18.44 4.67
C PHE A 92 -0.76 -17.35 3.67
N LYS A 93 -0.70 -16.10 4.13
CA LYS A 93 -0.25 -14.95 3.34
C LYS A 93 1.27 -14.88 3.17
N ARG A 94 2.02 -15.70 3.93
CA ARG A 94 3.48 -15.71 3.94
C ARG A 94 4.07 -14.35 4.29
N CYS A 95 3.53 -13.71 5.34
CA CYS A 95 4.02 -12.42 5.81
C CYS A 95 5.52 -12.48 6.12
N LYS A 96 6.28 -11.55 5.58
CA LYS A 96 7.72 -11.42 5.81
C LYS A 96 7.96 -10.44 6.97
N ARG A 97 8.12 -10.99 8.17
CA ARG A 97 8.31 -10.19 9.39
C ARG A 97 9.68 -9.53 9.41
N GLU A 98 10.71 -10.32 9.11
CA GLU A 98 12.10 -9.86 9.11
C GLU A 98 12.41 -9.07 7.85
N ASP A 99 13.14 -7.96 8.00
CA ASP A 99 13.43 -7.04 6.92
C ASP A 99 14.30 -7.68 5.82
N ALA A 100 15.23 -8.56 6.18
CA ALA A 100 16.03 -9.31 5.20
C ALA A 100 15.15 -10.24 4.33
N ALA A 101 14.23 -10.99 4.95
CA ALA A 101 13.32 -11.86 4.22
C ALA A 101 12.30 -11.07 3.37
N PHE A 102 11.92 -9.87 3.82
CA PHE A 102 11.09 -8.96 3.04
C PHE A 102 11.87 -8.40 1.84
N ALA A 103 13.11 -7.96 2.05
CA ALA A 103 13.98 -7.45 1.00
C ALA A 103 14.13 -8.48 -0.13
N GLN A 104 14.48 -9.73 0.17
CA GLN A 104 14.59 -10.81 -0.81
C GLN A 104 13.30 -11.01 -1.63
N GLU A 105 12.14 -10.99 -0.97
CA GLU A 105 10.86 -11.14 -1.67
C GLU A 105 10.53 -9.94 -2.55
N TYR A 106 10.87 -8.74 -2.07
CA TYR A 106 10.66 -7.49 -2.79
C TYR A 106 11.61 -7.36 -3.99
N GLU A 107 12.89 -7.71 -3.82
CA GLU A 107 13.87 -7.81 -4.91
C GLU A 107 13.40 -8.73 -6.02
N ALA A 108 12.95 -9.94 -5.66
CA ALA A 108 12.43 -10.89 -6.63
C ALA A 108 11.17 -10.36 -7.35
N LEU A 109 10.38 -9.47 -6.72
CA LEU A 109 9.28 -8.76 -7.39
C LEU A 109 9.82 -7.72 -8.38
N LEU A 110 10.85 -6.96 -7.99
CA LEU A 110 11.49 -5.96 -8.84
C LEU A 110 12.16 -6.60 -10.06
N ASP A 111 12.83 -7.75 -9.89
CA ASP A 111 13.40 -8.53 -10.97
C ASP A 111 12.37 -8.92 -12.04
N LEU A 112 11.14 -9.25 -11.64
CA LEU A 112 10.07 -9.53 -12.59
C LEU A 112 9.67 -8.29 -13.40
N LEU A 113 9.66 -7.11 -12.78
CA LEU A 113 9.37 -5.84 -13.47
C LEU A 113 10.49 -5.50 -14.46
N GLU A 114 11.74 -5.59 -14.01
CA GLU A 114 12.92 -5.29 -14.81
C GLU A 114 13.01 -6.20 -16.03
N ARG A 115 12.92 -7.53 -15.85
CA ARG A 115 12.90 -8.51 -16.95
C ARG A 115 11.76 -8.32 -17.94
N SER A 116 10.67 -7.67 -17.51
CA SER A 116 9.54 -7.32 -18.39
C SER A 116 9.65 -5.93 -19.02
N GLY A 117 10.81 -5.25 -18.86
CA GLY A 117 11.07 -3.92 -19.40
C GLY A 117 10.23 -2.81 -18.78
N LYS A 118 9.71 -3.01 -17.55
CA LYS A 118 8.86 -2.02 -16.89
C LYS A 118 9.68 -1.09 -16.01
N LYS A 119 9.45 0.19 -16.16
CA LYS A 119 9.85 1.19 -15.17
C LYS A 119 8.91 1.11 -13.95
N ALA A 120 9.41 1.43 -12.76
CA ALA A 120 8.59 1.33 -11.56
C ALA A 120 8.66 2.59 -10.69
N VAL A 121 7.50 2.92 -10.08
CA VAL A 121 7.38 3.84 -8.95
C VAL A 121 7.12 2.99 -7.72
N LEU A 122 8.04 2.97 -6.76
CA LEU A 122 7.89 2.30 -5.48
C LEU A 122 7.29 3.27 -4.47
N VAL A 123 6.29 2.81 -3.74
CA VAL A 123 5.64 3.61 -2.69
C VAL A 123 5.97 3.01 -1.34
N GLY A 124 6.52 3.81 -0.44
CA GLY A 124 6.78 3.45 0.94
C GLY A 124 5.48 3.15 1.69
N LEU A 125 5.58 2.40 2.79
CA LEU A 125 4.44 2.08 3.63
C LEU A 125 3.86 3.37 4.23
N PRO A 126 2.54 3.46 4.37
CA PRO A 126 1.88 4.66 4.88
C PRO A 126 1.99 4.77 6.39
N LEU A 127 1.53 5.89 6.93
CA LEU A 127 1.31 6.08 8.35
C LEU A 127 0.39 4.98 8.91
N ILE A 128 0.84 4.31 9.99
CA ILE A 128 0.07 3.30 10.72
C ILE A 128 -0.18 3.83 12.13
N GLN A 129 -1.45 4.15 12.41
CA GLN A 129 -1.94 4.69 13.68
C GLN A 129 -2.76 3.63 14.44
N VAL A 130 -2.22 2.42 14.56
CA VAL A 130 -2.82 1.33 15.34
C VAL A 130 -2.15 1.26 16.69
N GLU A 131 -2.96 1.09 17.76
CA GLU A 131 -2.48 0.98 19.14
C GLU A 131 -1.36 -0.07 19.29
N GLY A 132 -0.26 0.34 19.93
CA GLY A 132 0.91 -0.51 20.17
C GLY A 132 1.70 -0.90 18.90
N PHE A 133 1.41 -0.30 17.75
CA PHE A 133 2.18 -0.59 16.54
C PHE A 133 3.60 0.04 16.65
N PRO A 134 4.66 -0.75 16.45
CA PRO A 134 6.04 -0.28 16.61
C PRO A 134 6.46 0.58 15.39
N LYS A 135 6.56 1.89 15.60
CA LYS A 135 6.93 2.85 14.55
C LYS A 135 8.31 2.58 13.96
N GLU A 136 9.24 2.12 14.77
CA GLU A 136 10.61 1.78 14.37
C GLU A 136 10.62 0.70 13.29
N ARG A 137 9.71 -0.27 13.36
CA ARG A 137 9.57 -1.30 12.32
C ARG A 137 9.02 -0.74 11.01
N LEU A 138 8.15 0.27 11.08
CA LEU A 138 7.65 0.95 9.89
C LEU A 138 8.77 1.73 9.19
N THR A 139 9.54 2.50 9.97
CA THR A 139 10.69 3.27 9.48
C THR A 139 11.76 2.34 8.87
N ALA A 140 12.13 1.26 9.58
CA ALA A 140 13.09 0.29 9.08
C ALA A 140 12.62 -0.35 7.75
N ARG A 141 11.34 -0.73 7.66
CA ARG A 141 10.78 -1.30 6.44
C ARG A 141 10.76 -0.30 5.28
N ASN A 142 10.46 0.97 5.53
CA ASN A 142 10.53 2.02 4.53
C ASN A 142 11.97 2.27 4.07
N ALA A 143 12.94 2.22 4.97
CA ALA A 143 14.35 2.30 4.61
C ALA A 143 14.78 1.16 3.67
N VAL A 144 14.27 -0.06 3.86
CA VAL A 144 14.52 -1.18 2.93
C VAL A 144 13.97 -0.87 1.54
N ILE A 145 12.71 -0.42 1.44
CA ILE A 145 12.10 -0.10 0.13
C ILE A 145 12.83 1.04 -0.56
N GLN A 146 13.19 2.08 0.19
CA GLN A 146 13.93 3.24 -0.32
C GLN A 146 15.32 2.84 -0.82
N LYS A 147 16.04 2.01 -0.06
CA LYS A 147 17.34 1.47 -0.45
C LYS A 147 17.24 0.69 -1.77
N LEU A 148 16.29 -0.22 -1.89
CA LEU A 148 16.06 -1.00 -3.11
C LEU A 148 15.70 -0.10 -4.31
N ALA A 149 14.95 0.97 -4.07
CA ALA A 149 14.65 1.96 -5.12
C ALA A 149 15.92 2.66 -5.59
N ALA A 150 16.77 3.11 -4.66
CA ALA A 150 18.04 3.79 -4.97
C ALA A 150 19.01 2.88 -5.72
N GLU A 151 19.23 1.65 -5.23
CA GLU A 151 20.14 0.67 -5.84
C GLU A 151 19.76 0.31 -7.28
N ARG A 152 18.47 0.37 -7.62
CA ARG A 152 17.96 0.06 -8.96
C ARG A 152 17.56 1.29 -9.78
N ASN A 153 17.92 2.48 -9.31
CA ASN A 153 17.57 3.76 -9.95
C ASN A 153 16.07 3.87 -10.29
N LEU A 154 15.20 3.46 -9.33
CA LEU A 154 13.75 3.51 -9.45
C LEU A 154 13.19 4.72 -8.72
N SER A 155 12.05 5.24 -9.19
CA SER A 155 11.35 6.32 -8.50
C SER A 155 10.77 5.84 -7.16
N TYR A 156 10.93 6.66 -6.11
CA TYR A 156 10.38 6.40 -4.78
C TYR A 156 9.43 7.52 -4.34
N VAL A 157 8.31 7.14 -3.72
CA VAL A 157 7.33 8.03 -3.08
C VAL A 157 7.31 7.72 -1.60
N ASP A 158 7.67 8.67 -0.76
CA ASP A 158 7.64 8.53 0.69
C ASP A 158 6.24 8.84 1.24
N ALA A 159 5.36 7.84 1.22
CA ALA A 159 3.99 7.99 1.68
C ALA A 159 3.90 8.29 3.18
N LEU A 160 4.85 7.81 4.00
CA LEU A 160 4.90 8.10 5.43
C LEU A 160 5.17 9.58 5.68
N SER A 161 6.26 10.10 5.12
CA SER A 161 6.63 11.53 5.28
C SER A 161 5.56 12.47 4.72
N ILE A 162 4.94 12.14 3.57
CA ILE A 162 3.82 12.91 3.02
C ILE A 162 2.68 13.01 4.03
N GLN A 163 2.33 11.91 4.68
CA GLN A 163 1.27 11.90 5.68
C GLN A 163 1.68 12.61 6.98
N GLU A 164 2.88 12.35 7.51
CA GLU A 164 3.36 12.99 8.74
C GLU A 164 3.43 14.51 8.60
N ASN A 165 3.93 15.02 7.47
CA ASN A 165 3.97 16.46 7.17
C ASN A 165 2.58 17.08 6.98
N ALA A 166 1.58 16.28 6.61
CA ALA A 166 0.20 16.73 6.47
C ALA A 166 -0.61 16.68 7.77
N LEU A 167 -0.10 16.02 8.82
CA LEU A 167 -0.72 16.06 10.15
C LEU A 167 -0.62 17.47 10.75
N ARG A 168 -1.74 17.99 11.25
CA ARG A 168 -1.77 19.30 11.93
C ARG A 168 -1.41 19.21 13.41
N SER A 169 -1.67 18.05 14.01
CA SER A 169 -1.42 17.75 15.41
C SER A 169 -1.31 16.23 15.61
N PRO A 170 -0.66 15.77 16.69
CA PRO A 170 -0.67 14.35 17.03
C PRO A 170 -2.09 13.82 17.20
N GLU A 171 -2.37 12.67 16.59
CA GLU A 171 -3.66 11.97 16.67
C GLU A 171 -3.53 10.71 17.55
N GLN A 172 -4.59 10.39 18.27
CA GLN A 172 -4.62 9.18 19.10
C GLN A 172 -4.68 7.91 18.23
N PRO A 173 -3.88 6.89 18.52
CA PRO A 173 -3.93 5.64 17.79
C PRO A 173 -5.29 4.95 17.88
N CYS A 174 -5.70 4.33 16.80
CA CYS A 174 -6.90 3.51 16.75
C CYS A 174 -6.75 2.24 17.58
N SER A 175 -7.65 2.00 18.53
CA SER A 175 -7.72 0.72 19.25
C SER A 175 -8.41 -0.33 18.39
N TRP A 176 -7.65 -1.36 18.01
CA TRP A 176 -8.18 -2.54 17.31
C TRP A 176 -8.41 -3.72 18.27
N GLY A 177 -7.77 -3.69 19.45
CA GLY A 177 -7.81 -4.80 20.42
C GLY A 177 -9.17 -5.01 21.05
N ARG A 178 -9.85 -3.93 21.45
CA ARG A 178 -11.08 -3.97 22.23
C ARG A 178 -12.35 -4.23 21.42
N ILE A 179 -12.35 -3.92 20.12
CA ILE A 179 -13.58 -3.86 19.32
C ILE A 179 -13.44 -4.54 17.94
N TRP A 180 -12.91 -5.76 17.94
CA TRP A 180 -12.67 -6.50 16.71
C TRP A 180 -13.94 -6.71 15.85
N LEU A 181 -15.11 -6.95 16.46
CA LEU A 181 -16.40 -7.07 15.75
C LEU A 181 -16.78 -5.76 15.05
N VAL A 182 -16.56 -4.62 15.73
CA VAL A 182 -16.83 -3.30 15.14
C VAL A 182 -15.94 -3.07 13.92
N ARG A 183 -14.69 -3.57 13.93
CA ARG A 183 -13.79 -3.45 12.76
C ARG A 183 -14.26 -4.27 11.57
N LEU A 184 -14.84 -5.44 11.79
CA LEU A 184 -15.47 -6.21 10.72
C LEU A 184 -16.72 -5.50 10.16
N PHE A 185 -17.54 -4.93 11.04
CA PHE A 185 -18.70 -4.14 10.65
C PHE A 185 -18.28 -2.88 9.87
N ASP A 186 -17.29 -2.14 10.35
CA ASP A 186 -16.72 -0.98 9.66
C ASP A 186 -16.26 -1.34 8.24
N ALA A 187 -15.55 -2.45 8.08
CA ALA A 187 -15.08 -2.90 6.77
C ALA A 187 -16.25 -3.18 5.82
N ALA A 188 -17.34 -3.78 6.32
CA ALA A 188 -18.56 -4.00 5.54
C ALA A 188 -19.24 -2.67 5.17
N VAL A 189 -19.38 -1.74 6.12
CA VAL A 189 -19.97 -0.42 5.90
C VAL A 189 -19.16 0.38 4.87
N MET A 190 -17.83 0.40 4.98
CA MET A 190 -16.96 1.10 4.04
C MET A 190 -16.99 0.50 2.63
N ALA A 191 -17.18 -0.80 2.53
CA ALA A 191 -17.31 -1.48 1.23
C ALA A 191 -18.66 -1.17 0.55
N LEU A 192 -19.75 -1.14 1.34
CA LEU A 192 -21.12 -0.90 0.83
C LEU A 192 -21.42 0.60 0.64
N PHE A 193 -20.85 1.46 1.49
CA PHE A 193 -21.11 2.90 1.50
C PHE A 193 -19.80 3.70 1.42
N PRO A 194 -19.20 3.85 0.23
CA PRO A 194 -17.91 4.53 0.05
C PRO A 194 -17.86 5.96 0.62
N GLN A 195 -18.99 6.69 0.62
CA GLN A 195 -19.11 8.03 1.19
C GLN A 195 -19.01 8.08 2.71
N SER A 196 -19.11 6.95 3.41
CA SER A 196 -18.99 6.88 4.87
C SER A 196 -17.54 6.95 5.37
N LYS A 197 -16.56 6.71 4.52
CA LYS A 197 -15.14 6.57 4.88
C LYS A 197 -14.59 7.78 5.63
N ASP A 198 -14.70 8.97 5.04
CA ASP A 198 -14.21 10.20 5.67
C ASP A 198 -15.03 10.58 6.92
N ARG A 199 -16.34 10.28 6.95
CA ARG A 199 -17.17 10.48 8.16
C ARG A 199 -16.72 9.56 9.32
N LEU A 200 -16.35 8.31 9.02
CA LEU A 200 -15.80 7.38 10.01
C LEU A 200 -14.44 7.85 10.54
N ALA A 201 -13.59 8.40 9.68
CA ALA A 201 -12.33 9.01 10.08
C ALA A 201 -12.56 10.18 11.05
N GLN A 202 -13.46 11.11 10.70
CA GLN A 202 -13.82 12.27 11.53
C GLN A 202 -14.34 11.87 12.91
N ARG A 203 -15.24 10.86 12.98
CA ARG A 203 -15.76 10.31 14.26
C ARG A 203 -14.66 9.72 15.15
N ARG A 204 -13.51 9.37 14.58
CA ARG A 204 -12.33 8.83 15.29
C ARG A 204 -11.26 9.88 15.54
N ASN A 205 -11.50 11.14 15.17
CA ASN A 205 -10.53 12.22 15.21
C ASN A 205 -9.25 11.88 14.41
N LEU A 206 -9.42 11.21 13.25
CA LEU A 206 -8.36 10.90 12.32
C LEU A 206 -8.51 11.73 11.06
N SER A 207 -7.41 12.34 10.59
CA SER A 207 -7.42 13.22 9.42
C SER A 207 -6.88 12.55 8.15
N LEU A 208 -6.00 11.57 8.28
CA LEU A 208 -5.29 10.95 7.17
C LEU A 208 -5.56 9.46 7.01
N THR A 209 -6.08 8.81 8.05
CA THR A 209 -6.47 7.40 8.01
C THR A 209 -7.93 7.24 8.44
N VAL A 210 -8.64 6.24 7.90
CA VAL A 210 -10.04 5.96 8.27
C VAL A 210 -10.12 5.13 9.55
N ASP A 211 -9.17 4.23 9.72
CA ASP A 211 -9.15 3.21 10.78
C ASP A 211 -7.75 3.00 11.39
N GLY A 212 -6.85 3.96 11.17
CA GLY A 212 -5.47 3.89 11.59
C GLY A 212 -4.52 3.30 10.53
N VAL A 213 -5.04 2.87 9.36
CA VAL A 213 -4.23 2.30 8.26
C VAL A 213 -4.69 2.77 6.89
N HIS A 214 -6.00 2.63 6.60
CA HIS A 214 -6.54 2.92 5.28
C HIS A 214 -6.75 4.42 5.08
N LEU A 215 -6.48 4.91 3.88
CA LEU A 215 -6.42 6.34 3.59
C LEU A 215 -7.80 7.01 3.64
N THR A 216 -7.83 8.24 4.16
CA THR A 216 -8.90 9.21 3.87
C THR A 216 -8.76 9.75 2.45
N SER A 217 -9.78 10.44 1.96
CA SER A 217 -9.74 11.13 0.66
C SER A 217 -8.60 12.15 0.59
N ARG A 218 -8.31 12.85 1.69
CA ARG A 218 -7.21 13.81 1.80
C ARG A 218 -5.85 13.15 1.62
N ALA A 219 -5.55 12.07 2.36
CA ALA A 219 -4.30 11.35 2.25
C ALA A 219 -4.14 10.71 0.85
N ALA A 220 -5.22 10.13 0.32
CA ALA A 220 -5.21 9.52 -1.00
C ALA A 220 -4.87 10.53 -2.12
N ARG A 221 -5.38 11.78 -2.04
CA ARG A 221 -5.06 12.86 -2.98
C ARG A 221 -3.59 13.28 -2.93
N LEU A 222 -3.04 13.46 -1.72
CA LEU A 222 -1.63 13.85 -1.53
C LEU A 222 -0.69 12.82 -2.14
N ILE A 223 -0.93 11.54 -1.85
CA ILE A 223 -0.12 10.44 -2.36
C ILE A 223 -0.32 10.25 -3.88
N ALA A 224 -1.54 10.42 -4.38
CA ALA A 224 -1.84 10.36 -5.81
C ALA A 224 -1.04 11.39 -6.60
N ALA A 225 -0.94 12.62 -6.13
CA ALA A 225 -0.19 13.69 -6.79
C ALA A 225 1.29 13.33 -6.97
N GLU A 226 1.95 12.80 -5.94
CA GLU A 226 3.34 12.37 -6.01
C GLU A 226 3.54 11.15 -6.93
N ILE A 227 2.65 10.15 -6.84
CA ILE A 227 2.68 8.98 -7.72
C ILE A 227 2.53 9.42 -9.18
N GLU A 228 1.58 10.31 -9.45
CA GLU A 228 1.33 10.84 -10.79
C GLU A 228 2.55 11.55 -11.35
N GLN A 229 3.14 12.47 -10.59
CA GLN A 229 4.33 13.20 -10.99
C GLN A 229 5.47 12.26 -11.37
N LYS A 230 5.78 11.26 -10.52
CA LYS A 230 6.83 10.27 -10.79
C LYS A 230 6.50 9.39 -11.99
N ALA A 231 5.26 8.93 -12.12
CA ALA A 231 4.85 8.11 -13.26
C ALA A 231 4.92 8.86 -14.59
N LEU A 232 4.53 10.14 -14.60
CA LEU A 232 4.62 10.99 -15.79
C LEU A 232 6.06 11.23 -16.24
N LEU A 233 6.99 11.45 -15.30
CA LEU A 233 8.41 11.59 -15.60
C LEU A 233 8.96 10.33 -16.30
N LEU A 234 8.71 9.16 -15.74
CA LEU A 234 9.15 7.88 -16.32
C LEU A 234 8.59 7.63 -17.73
N LEU A 235 7.38 8.08 -18.00
CA LEU A 235 6.75 7.91 -19.31
C LEU A 235 7.32 8.85 -20.37
N ARG A 236 7.64 10.11 -19.99
CA ARG A 236 8.30 11.08 -20.87
C ARG A 236 9.71 10.63 -21.29
N GLU A 237 10.47 10.07 -20.36
CA GLU A 237 11.79 9.51 -20.62
C GLU A 237 11.74 8.29 -21.56
N GLY A 238 10.73 7.45 -21.45
CA GLY A 238 10.52 6.29 -22.33
C GLY A 238 10.07 6.65 -23.75
N GLY A 239 9.47 7.82 -23.94
CA GLY A 239 9.06 8.34 -25.26
C GLY A 239 10.21 8.95 -26.07
N LYS A 240 11.29 9.37 -25.43
CA LYS A 240 12.47 9.93 -26.11
C LYS A 240 13.46 8.87 -26.64
N GLN A 241 13.28 7.61 -26.24
CA GLN A 241 14.16 6.50 -26.62
C GLN A 241 13.60 5.59 -27.72
N ARG A 242 12.45 5.95 -28.28
CA ARG A 242 11.83 5.30 -29.45
C ARG A 242 11.82 6.25 -30.63
#